data_2d7d0f523f8835c557cee06dad16862c
#
_entry.id   2d7d0f523f8835c557cee06dad16862c
#
_cell.length_a   1.000
_cell.length_b   1.000
_cell.length_c   1.000
_cell.angle_alpha   90.00
_cell.angle_beta   90.00
_cell.angle_gamma   90.00
#
_symmetry.space_group_name_H-M   'P 1'
#
loop_
_entity.id
_entity.type
_entity.pdbx_description
1 polymer ?
#
loop_
_entity_poly.entity_id
_entity_poly.type
_entity_poly.pdbx_seq_one_letter_code
_entity_poly.pdbx_strand_id
1 'polypeptide(L)' 'MKYRIKELREKKGYSQTHLAELSGVSRITIIALENNEEHEAKVGTLKSLANVLGVPVSKLFAEKV' A
#
# COMPACT_ATOMS: atom_id res chain seq x y z
N MET A 1 0.64 11.78 -4.67
CA MET A 1 0.03 10.70 -3.89
C MET A 1 0.66 10.62 -2.52
N LYS A 2 -0.13 10.28 -1.53
CA LYS A 2 0.38 10.17 -0.18
C LYS A 2 1.22 8.91 0.05
N TYR A 3 0.83 7.84 -0.62
CA TYR A 3 1.50 6.55 -0.45
C TYR A 3 2.04 6.05 -1.78
N ARG A 4 3.12 5.28 -1.70
CA ARG A 4 3.73 4.67 -2.88
C ARG A 4 3.29 3.23 -3.08
N ILE A 5 2.12 2.89 -2.58
CA ILE A 5 1.65 1.50 -2.61
C ILE A 5 1.51 0.99 -4.04
N LYS A 6 0.92 1.78 -4.92
CA LYS A 6 0.74 1.37 -6.32
C LYS A 6 2.07 1.09 -6.99
N GLU A 7 3.03 2.00 -6.80
CA GLU A 7 4.34 1.85 -7.40
C GLU A 7 5.04 0.57 -6.94
N LEU A 8 5.02 0.34 -5.63
CA LEU A 8 5.68 -0.82 -5.06
C LEU A 8 4.98 -2.11 -5.44
N ARG A 9 3.64 -2.06 -5.48
CA ARG A 9 2.85 -3.21 -5.89
C ARG A 9 3.17 -3.61 -7.32
N GLU A 10 3.22 -2.63 -8.21
CA GLU A 10 3.48 -2.90 -9.62
C GLU A 10 4.89 -3.43 -9.83
N LYS A 11 5.84 -2.97 -9.05
CA LYS A 11 7.19 -3.51 -9.11
C LYS A 11 7.24 -4.98 -8.77
N LYS A 12 6.38 -5.42 -7.87
CA LYS A 12 6.30 -6.83 -7.49
C LYS A 12 5.45 -7.64 -8.48
N GLY A 13 4.76 -6.98 -9.39
CA GLY A 13 3.89 -7.68 -10.33
C GLY A 13 2.57 -8.11 -9.73
N TYR A 14 2.15 -7.50 -8.62
CA TYR A 14 0.89 -7.87 -7.97
C TYR A 14 -0.26 -7.03 -8.50
N SER A 15 -1.43 -7.68 -8.71
CA SER A 15 -2.67 -6.95 -8.93
C SER A 15 -3.16 -6.42 -7.58
N GLN A 16 -4.14 -5.51 -7.61
CA GLN A 16 -4.75 -5.05 -6.38
C GLN A 16 -5.40 -6.21 -5.62
N THR A 17 -6.07 -7.10 -6.35
CA THR A 17 -6.70 -8.27 -5.74
C THR A 17 -5.66 -9.17 -5.09
N HIS A 18 -4.54 -9.41 -5.78
CA HIS A 18 -3.50 -10.28 -5.25
C HIS A 18 -2.88 -9.68 -3.99
N LEU A 19 -2.61 -8.37 -4.02
CA LEU A 19 -2.07 -7.71 -2.84
C LEU A 19 -3.05 -7.80 -1.67
N ALA A 20 -4.35 -7.64 -1.94
CA ALA A 20 -5.36 -7.75 -0.90
C ALA A 20 -5.33 -9.15 -0.28
N GLU A 21 -5.24 -10.18 -1.11
CA GLU A 21 -5.21 -11.56 -0.61
C GLU A 21 -3.98 -11.83 0.23
N LEU A 22 -2.82 -11.35 -0.21
CA LEU A 22 -1.59 -11.61 0.51
C LEU A 22 -1.49 -10.83 1.82
N SER A 23 -2.03 -9.63 1.85
CA SER A 23 -1.87 -8.75 3.01
C SER A 23 -3.01 -8.85 4.01
N GLY A 24 -4.15 -9.40 3.58
CA GLY A 24 -5.34 -9.40 4.42
C GLY A 24 -6.02 -8.03 4.48
N VAL A 25 -5.60 -7.08 3.66
CA VAL A 25 -6.20 -5.76 3.58
C VAL A 25 -7.22 -5.78 2.44
N SER A 26 -8.39 -5.18 2.66
CA SER A 26 -9.43 -5.24 1.65
C SER A 26 -8.99 -4.50 0.38
N ARG A 27 -9.47 -4.98 -0.76
CA ARG A 27 -9.17 -4.35 -2.04
C ARG A 27 -9.66 -2.91 -2.08
N ILE A 28 -10.82 -2.66 -1.46
CA ILE A 28 -11.38 -1.30 -1.42
C ILE A 28 -10.42 -0.37 -0.70
N THR A 29 -9.83 -0.82 0.40
CA THR A 29 -8.86 -0.01 1.14
C THR A 29 -7.63 0.25 0.29
N ILE A 30 -7.14 -0.77 -0.41
CA ILE A 30 -5.96 -0.60 -1.27
C ILE A 30 -6.25 0.41 -2.37
N ILE A 31 -7.41 0.32 -3.00
CA ILE A 31 -7.79 1.26 -4.05
C ILE A 31 -7.83 2.68 -3.49
N ALA A 32 -8.42 2.85 -2.32
CA ALA A 32 -8.50 4.17 -1.70
C ALA A 32 -7.12 4.73 -1.40
N LEU A 33 -6.22 3.89 -0.90
CA LEU A 33 -4.87 4.35 -0.56
C LEU A 33 -4.07 4.71 -1.81
N GLU A 34 -4.36 4.06 -2.93
CA GLU A 34 -3.63 4.35 -4.16
C GLU A 34 -4.16 5.59 -4.86
N ASN A 35 -5.44 5.90 -4.70
CA ASN A 35 -6.07 6.96 -5.48
C ASN A 35 -6.48 8.19 -4.70
N ASN A 36 -6.66 8.07 -3.39
CA ASN A 36 -7.16 9.18 -2.58
C ASN A 36 -6.06 9.69 -1.67
N GLU A 37 -5.54 10.87 -1.99
CA GLU A 37 -4.42 11.43 -1.25
C GLU A 37 -4.75 11.76 0.19
N GLU A 38 -6.03 11.93 0.50
CA GLU A 38 -6.43 12.29 1.85
C GLU A 38 -6.82 11.08 2.70
N HIS A 39 -6.81 9.90 2.11
CA HIS A 39 -7.17 8.71 2.87
C HIS A 39 -6.07 8.36 3.86
N GLU A 40 -6.48 8.11 5.10
CA GLU A 40 -5.54 7.75 6.17
C GLU A 40 -5.66 6.26 6.45
N ALA A 41 -4.53 5.58 6.51
CA ALA A 41 -4.51 4.17 6.84
C ALA A 41 -4.07 3.96 8.27
N LYS A 42 -4.63 2.95 8.91
CA LYS A 42 -4.19 2.59 10.25
C LYS A 42 -2.79 2.00 10.18
N VAL A 43 -2.04 2.11 11.29
CA VAL A 43 -0.68 1.60 11.35
C VAL A 43 -0.63 0.11 11.01
N GLY A 44 -1.58 -0.66 11.54
CA GLY A 44 -1.62 -2.09 11.24
C GLY A 44 -1.79 -2.40 9.76
N THR A 45 -2.63 -1.61 9.08
CA THR A 45 -2.82 -1.77 7.65
C THR A 45 -1.52 -1.50 6.91
N LEU A 46 -0.84 -0.41 7.28
CA LEU A 46 0.43 -0.07 6.64
C LEU A 46 1.48 -1.14 6.88
N LYS A 47 1.54 -1.68 8.08
CA LYS A 47 2.49 -2.75 8.40
C LYS A 47 2.24 -3.99 7.56
N SER A 48 0.96 -4.37 7.39
CA SER A 48 0.62 -5.54 6.59
C SER A 48 1.03 -5.36 5.15
N LEU A 49 0.76 -4.18 4.58
CA LEU A 49 1.13 -3.91 3.21
C LEU A 49 2.64 -3.86 3.04
N ALA A 50 3.34 -3.22 3.95
CA ALA A 50 4.80 -3.13 3.88
C ALA A 50 5.42 -4.51 3.94
N ASN A 51 4.90 -5.37 4.80
CA ASN A 51 5.42 -6.73 4.94
C ASN A 51 5.32 -7.50 3.62
N VAL A 52 4.16 -7.44 2.98
CA VAL A 52 3.96 -8.13 1.71
C VAL A 52 4.83 -7.54 0.62
N LEU A 53 4.96 -6.21 0.62
CA LEU A 53 5.76 -5.53 -0.39
C LEU A 53 7.27 -5.62 -0.13
N GLY A 54 7.65 -6.14 1.03
CA GLY A 54 9.05 -6.37 1.34
C GLY A 54 9.83 -5.12 1.64
N VAL A 55 9.17 -4.09 2.18
CA VAL A 55 9.82 -2.82 2.49
C VAL A 55 9.42 -2.37 3.89
N PRO A 56 10.22 -1.50 4.51
CA PRO A 56 9.80 -0.91 5.79
C PRO A 56 8.62 0.05 5.57
N VAL A 57 7.83 0.27 6.61
CA VAL A 57 6.66 1.14 6.53
C VAL A 57 7.05 2.52 5.99
N SER A 58 8.22 3.02 6.39
CA SER A 58 8.66 4.33 5.94
C SER A 58 8.73 4.46 4.42
N LYS A 59 8.93 3.34 3.73
CA LYS A 59 9.01 3.37 2.27
C LYS A 59 7.66 3.45 1.60
N LEU A 60 6.59 3.27 2.35
CA LEU A 60 5.24 3.38 1.79
C LEU A 60 4.84 4.82 1.52
N PHE A 61 5.49 5.76 2.19
CA PHE A 61 5.12 7.17 2.05
C PHE A 61 5.78 7.77 0.83
N ALA A 62 5.04 8.64 0.12
CA ALA A 62 5.60 9.34 -1.01
C ALA A 62 6.72 10.24 -0.54
N GLU A 63 7.76 10.36 -1.36
CA GLU A 63 8.90 11.18 -1.02
C GLU A 63 8.49 12.64 -0.92
N LYS A 64 8.91 13.29 0.15
CA LYS A 64 8.68 14.70 0.35
C LYS A 64 9.95 15.34 0.79
N VAL A 65 10.40 16.28 0.03
CA VAL A 65 11.67 16.92 0.35
C VAL A 65 11.50 18.41 0.38
#